data_182448835e3635129213ed9981e9d3ee
#
_entry.id   182448835e3635129213ed9981e9d3ee
#
_cell.length_a   1.000
_cell.length_b   1.000
_cell.length_c   1.000
_cell.angle_alpha   90.00
_cell.angle_beta   90.00
_cell.angle_gamma   90.00
#
_symmetry.space_group_name_H-M   'P 1'
#
loop_
_entity.id
_entity.type
_entity.pdbx_description
1 polymer ?
#
loop_
_entity_poly.entity_id
_entity_poly.type
_entity_poly.pdbx_seq_one_letter_code
_entity_poly.pdbx_strand_id
1 'polypeptide(L)'
;LIHYDVPKDVNLNHYFEVMNSRGEQLEKHEIVKSMLGQYLNKQQLATFCRIWEACSEMNVYIQQVFPDKTVFGTNLQDFCIEDFMEIPQQDESDGKETIMNLLRNPVTKVDTSCKADQNDRFQSIIDFPNFLLIVLKVTIMKTQEFDYKDFKLDDKELLIEFKNALDGRKPEQKQDFAREFAFNLLKTRYLLDNYVVHHTLSDKELSGDNPWKLQYYKQENRKGYPVNLSTDDKEQEEMVHLLSMFEVAFTPKQRKNYLVYTMMYLFENYKASKDKYLKFLQRLADKYFYHVYLNADSLSERNLPKPNAFDEALLENGTLDILDTDSNDRDYRTVFESIYQPGSADVPLFVFNYTDYMIWKKYADTLRGRNSKKGSKERNEFFELLGCSDFELDSFKSFYFSRTRKSLEHFYPQAKAGVGKPLSEEEINCFGNFAMIGAEANSSGSDWSPKVKLDHYCDVKSNPVSVASLKFLIMMQKCRDNEDKRKDSMEWNAEDMKAHQQKMLDIIIKR
;
A
#
# COMPACT_ATOMS: atom_id res chain seq x y z
N LEU A 1 9.35 -32.19 23.86
CA LEU A 1 10.67 -32.27 24.50
C LEU A 1 11.64 -32.87 23.48
N ILE A 2 12.61 -32.12 23.04
CA ILE A 2 13.71 -32.61 22.18
C ILE A 2 14.85 -32.96 23.15
N HIS A 3 15.24 -34.24 23.17
CA HIS A 3 16.38 -34.72 23.93
C HIS A 3 17.58 -34.88 22.98
N TYR A 4 18.72 -34.25 23.31
CA TYR A 4 19.95 -34.35 22.55
C TYR A 4 21.11 -34.73 23.48
N ASP A 5 21.78 -35.85 23.18
CA ASP A 5 22.96 -36.29 23.88
C ASP A 5 24.23 -35.62 23.33
N VAL A 6 24.89 -34.82 24.12
CA VAL A 6 26.15 -34.15 23.74
C VAL A 6 27.29 -35.16 23.79
N PRO A 7 28.13 -35.28 22.73
CA PRO A 7 29.29 -36.14 22.73
C PRO A 7 30.26 -35.85 23.91
N LYS A 8 30.87 -36.88 24.46
CA LYS A 8 31.68 -36.78 25.70
C LYS A 8 32.95 -35.94 25.58
N ASP A 9 33.39 -35.66 24.37
CA ASP A 9 34.60 -34.92 24.02
C ASP A 9 34.33 -33.42 23.75
N VAL A 10 33.10 -32.99 23.87
CA VAL A 10 32.72 -31.57 23.66
C VAL A 10 32.86 -30.78 24.96
N ASN A 11 33.50 -29.62 24.91
CA ASN A 11 33.53 -28.67 26.01
C ASN A 11 32.13 -28.11 26.22
N LEU A 12 31.49 -28.58 27.29
CA LEU A 12 30.12 -28.21 27.66
C LEU A 12 29.93 -26.69 27.80
N ASN A 13 30.91 -25.98 28.37
CA ASN A 13 30.82 -24.52 28.53
C ASN A 13 30.83 -23.82 27.16
N HIS A 14 31.69 -24.24 26.26
CA HIS A 14 31.73 -23.70 24.90
C HIS A 14 30.46 -24.07 24.12
N TYR A 15 29.95 -25.29 24.33
CA TYR A 15 28.68 -25.70 23.69
C TYR A 15 27.51 -24.85 24.23
N PHE A 16 27.44 -24.59 25.52
CA PHE A 16 26.43 -23.69 26.10
C PHE A 16 26.61 -22.24 25.69
N GLU A 17 27.83 -21.74 25.56
CA GLU A 17 28.08 -20.40 24.96
C GLU A 17 27.63 -20.30 23.53
N VAL A 18 27.91 -21.30 22.70
CA VAL A 18 27.45 -21.35 21.31
C VAL A 18 25.94 -21.50 21.20
N MET A 19 25.31 -22.30 22.05
CA MET A 19 23.86 -22.43 22.13
C MET A 19 23.21 -21.14 22.62
N ASN A 20 23.79 -20.49 23.65
CA ASN A 20 23.30 -19.20 24.15
C ASN A 20 23.60 -18.04 23.22
N SER A 21 24.71 -18.05 22.48
CA SER A 21 25.00 -17.04 21.44
C SER A 21 24.14 -17.21 20.19
N ARG A 22 23.55 -18.39 20.00
CA ARG A 22 22.49 -18.69 19.02
C ARG A 22 21.10 -18.63 19.64
N GLY A 23 20.98 -18.30 20.95
CA GLY A 23 19.73 -17.96 21.58
C GLY A 23 19.07 -16.83 20.77
N GLU A 24 17.77 -16.95 20.52
CA GLU A 24 17.00 -15.93 19.81
C GLU A 24 17.35 -14.55 20.38
N GLN A 25 18.01 -13.73 19.56
CA GLN A 25 18.18 -12.32 19.89
C GLN A 25 16.79 -11.76 20.09
N LEU A 26 16.56 -11.08 21.20
CA LEU A 26 15.32 -10.33 21.44
C LEU A 26 15.03 -9.50 20.19
N GLU A 27 13.87 -9.68 19.63
CA GLU A 27 13.46 -8.90 18.47
C GLU A 27 13.45 -7.41 18.82
N LYS A 28 13.81 -6.56 17.89
CA LYS A 28 13.93 -5.11 18.13
C LYS A 28 12.67 -4.52 18.76
N HIS A 29 11.50 -5.01 18.40
CA HIS A 29 10.24 -4.53 18.95
C HIS A 29 10.06 -4.91 20.43
N GLU A 30 10.60 -6.03 20.91
CA GLU A 30 10.60 -6.38 22.35
C GLU A 30 11.51 -5.47 23.15
N ILE A 31 12.63 -5.02 22.55
CA ILE A 31 13.50 -4.01 23.17
C ILE A 31 12.74 -2.67 23.29
N VAL A 32 12.01 -2.26 22.27
CA VAL A 32 11.16 -1.05 22.30
C VAL A 32 10.08 -1.17 23.38
N LYS A 33 9.42 -2.34 23.49
CA LYS A 33 8.45 -2.62 24.57
C LYS A 33 9.04 -2.37 25.95
N SER A 34 10.25 -2.90 26.18
CA SER A 34 10.98 -2.69 27.44
C SER A 34 11.36 -1.22 27.66
N MET A 35 11.83 -0.52 26.59
CA MET A 35 12.21 0.89 26.66
C MET A 35 11.05 1.80 27.07
N LEU A 36 9.84 1.54 26.61
CA LEU A 36 8.65 2.33 26.97
C LEU A 36 8.08 1.87 28.33
N GLY A 37 8.02 0.57 28.56
CA GLY A 37 7.44 -0.03 29.75
C GLY A 37 8.10 0.37 31.06
N GLN A 38 9.43 0.67 31.06
CA GLN A 38 10.16 1.09 32.25
C GLN A 38 9.67 2.39 32.89
N TYR A 39 8.97 3.24 32.15
CA TYR A 39 8.43 4.51 32.62
C TYR A 39 6.99 4.39 33.15
N LEU A 40 6.33 3.25 32.96
CA LEU A 40 4.94 3.02 33.34
C LEU A 40 4.87 2.41 34.78
N ASN A 41 3.85 2.78 35.53
CA ASN A 41 3.56 2.10 36.78
C ASN A 41 3.00 0.69 36.54
N LYS A 42 2.89 -0.14 37.58
CA LYS A 42 2.48 -1.56 37.45
C LYS A 42 1.16 -1.74 36.66
N GLN A 43 0.18 -0.90 36.96
CA GLN A 43 -1.16 -0.97 36.35
C GLN A 43 -1.15 -0.52 34.90
N GLN A 44 -0.49 0.61 34.59
CA GLN A 44 -0.27 1.10 33.24
C GLN A 44 0.53 0.11 32.40
N LEU A 45 1.56 -0.52 32.98
CA LEU A 45 2.37 -1.52 32.31
C LEU A 45 1.55 -2.76 31.91
N ALA A 46 0.65 -3.21 32.76
CA ALA A 46 -0.22 -4.36 32.46
C ALA A 46 -1.13 -4.02 31.23
N THR A 47 -1.73 -2.83 31.22
CA THR A 47 -2.55 -2.36 30.09
C THR A 47 -1.70 -2.19 28.82
N PHE A 48 -0.51 -1.60 28.93
CA PHE A 48 0.43 -1.46 27.82
C PHE A 48 0.82 -2.81 27.22
N CYS A 49 1.17 -3.80 28.03
CA CYS A 49 1.51 -5.14 27.57
C CYS A 49 0.36 -5.79 26.79
N ARG A 50 -0.89 -5.67 27.27
CA ARG A 50 -2.07 -6.19 26.56
C ARG A 50 -2.26 -5.52 25.19
N ILE A 51 -2.10 -4.19 25.10
CA ILE A 51 -2.16 -3.47 23.84
C ILE A 51 -1.07 -3.95 22.89
N TRP A 52 0.16 -4.05 23.40
CA TRP A 52 1.31 -4.47 22.61
C TRP A 52 1.13 -5.86 22.02
N GLU A 53 0.77 -6.83 22.84
CA GLU A 53 0.54 -8.22 22.44
C GLU A 53 -0.58 -8.33 21.40
N ALA A 54 -1.72 -7.69 21.64
CA ALA A 54 -2.80 -7.70 20.68
C ALA A 54 -2.41 -7.01 19.34
N CYS A 55 -1.69 -5.90 19.39
CA CYS A 55 -1.26 -5.17 18.19
C CYS A 55 -0.16 -5.90 17.41
N SER A 56 0.66 -6.72 18.06
CA SER A 56 1.72 -7.49 17.38
C SER A 56 1.18 -8.61 16.49
N GLU A 57 -0.04 -9.09 16.76
CA GLU A 57 -0.72 -10.11 15.96
C GLU A 57 -1.30 -9.52 14.67
N MET A 58 -0.43 -9.26 13.68
CA MET A 58 -0.76 -8.47 12.48
C MET A 58 -1.70 -9.17 11.47
N ASN A 59 -1.91 -10.48 11.60
CA ASN A 59 -2.67 -11.26 10.60
C ASN A 59 -4.12 -11.56 11.01
N VAL A 60 -4.65 -10.78 11.93
CA VAL A 60 -6.06 -10.81 12.36
C VAL A 60 -6.53 -9.39 12.65
N TYR A 61 -7.83 -9.13 12.57
CA TYR A 61 -8.37 -7.84 12.99
C TYR A 61 -8.16 -7.62 14.50
N ILE A 62 -7.73 -6.43 14.90
CA ILE A 62 -7.51 -6.08 16.31
C ILE A 62 -8.75 -6.33 17.17
N GLN A 63 -9.95 -6.14 16.62
CA GLN A 63 -11.22 -6.39 17.30
C GLN A 63 -11.43 -7.87 17.65
N GLN A 64 -10.71 -8.79 17.02
CA GLN A 64 -10.80 -10.23 17.33
C GLN A 64 -9.90 -10.62 18.50
N VAL A 65 -8.72 -10.00 18.62
CA VAL A 65 -7.68 -10.39 19.57
C VAL A 65 -7.61 -9.51 20.82
N PHE A 66 -8.05 -8.24 20.74
CA PHE A 66 -8.03 -7.37 21.91
C PHE A 66 -9.05 -7.85 22.95
N PRO A 67 -8.63 -8.07 24.21
CA PRO A 67 -9.48 -8.75 25.23
C PRO A 67 -10.77 -7.99 25.52
N ASP A 68 -10.68 -6.66 25.70
CA ASP A 68 -11.83 -5.84 26.02
C ASP A 68 -12.43 -5.17 24.78
N LYS A 69 -13.47 -5.79 24.26
CA LYS A 69 -14.14 -5.37 23.03
C LYS A 69 -15.00 -4.11 23.20
N THR A 70 -15.24 -3.65 24.42
CA THR A 70 -16.00 -2.42 24.68
C THR A 70 -15.33 -1.19 24.10
N VAL A 71 -13.99 -1.23 23.99
CA VAL A 71 -13.17 -0.21 23.33
C VAL A 71 -13.62 0.06 21.89
N PHE A 72 -14.20 -0.92 21.20
CA PHE A 72 -14.63 -0.83 19.81
C PHE A 72 -16.17 -0.65 19.67
N GLY A 73 -16.85 -0.36 20.73
CA GLY A 73 -18.31 -0.19 20.75
C GLY A 73 -19.09 -1.49 20.62
N THR A 74 -20.41 -1.39 20.69
CA THR A 74 -21.31 -2.57 20.75
C THR A 74 -21.20 -3.45 19.51
N ASN A 75 -20.98 -2.85 18.33
CA ASN A 75 -20.93 -3.56 17.05
C ASN A 75 -19.47 -3.72 16.53
N LEU A 76 -18.47 -3.41 17.33
CA LEU A 76 -17.05 -3.42 16.99
C LEU A 76 -16.66 -2.50 15.80
N GLN A 77 -17.46 -1.48 15.51
CA GLN A 77 -17.28 -0.58 14.36
C GLN A 77 -16.75 0.81 14.73
N ASP A 78 -16.49 1.05 16.00
CA ASP A 78 -16.10 2.35 16.50
C ASP A 78 -14.88 2.25 17.42
N PHE A 79 -14.25 3.38 17.69
CA PHE A 79 -13.22 3.52 18.71
C PHE A 79 -13.78 4.48 19.76
N CYS A 80 -14.14 3.94 20.92
CA CYS A 80 -14.98 4.61 21.91
C CYS A 80 -14.21 5.34 23.01
N ILE A 81 -12.92 5.08 23.14
CA ILE A 81 -12.07 5.69 24.15
C ILE A 81 -11.26 6.85 23.56
N GLU A 82 -10.97 7.85 24.37
CA GLU A 82 -10.23 9.05 23.96
C GLU A 82 -8.83 9.13 24.57
N ASP A 83 -8.58 8.40 25.65
CA ASP A 83 -7.31 8.41 26.39
C ASP A 83 -6.90 6.97 26.79
N PHE A 84 -5.58 6.76 26.99
CA PHE A 84 -5.02 5.54 27.52
C PHE A 84 -5.62 5.13 28.87
N MET A 85 -5.95 6.08 29.74
CA MET A 85 -6.52 5.82 31.06
C MET A 85 -7.96 5.32 31.04
N GLU A 86 -8.66 5.54 29.92
CA GLU A 86 -10.02 5.02 29.72
C GLU A 86 -10.05 3.56 29.25
N ILE A 87 -8.91 3.00 28.89
CA ILE A 87 -8.83 1.58 28.52
C ILE A 87 -9.12 0.74 29.74
N PRO A 88 -10.17 -0.10 29.73
CA PRO A 88 -10.58 -0.89 30.86
C PRO A 88 -9.41 -1.74 31.39
N GLN A 89 -9.22 -1.68 32.69
CA GLN A 89 -8.18 -2.47 33.35
C GLN A 89 -8.80 -3.78 33.80
N GLN A 90 -8.10 -4.89 33.62
CA GLN A 90 -8.53 -6.14 34.21
C GLN A 90 -8.35 -6.02 35.75
N ASP A 91 -9.42 -6.22 36.49
CA ASP A 91 -9.33 -6.37 37.91
C ASP A 91 -8.42 -7.58 38.25
N GLU A 92 -7.42 -7.38 39.11
CA GLU A 92 -6.57 -8.46 39.63
C GLU A 92 -7.37 -9.53 40.40
N SER A 93 -8.70 -9.39 40.52
CA SER A 93 -9.59 -10.28 41.24
C SER A 93 -9.92 -11.58 40.49
N ASP A 94 -9.70 -11.68 39.23
CA ASP A 94 -9.83 -12.95 38.52
C ASP A 94 -8.53 -13.77 38.72
N GLY A 95 -8.62 -14.56 39.77
CA GLY A 95 -7.79 -15.61 40.27
C GLY A 95 -6.43 -15.77 39.59
N LYS A 96 -5.37 -15.67 40.40
CA LYS A 96 -4.08 -16.29 40.09
C LYS A 96 -4.29 -17.71 39.62
N GLU A 97 -4.59 -17.90 38.37
CA GLU A 97 -4.50 -19.20 37.73
C GLU A 97 -3.03 -19.57 37.72
N THR A 98 -2.66 -20.32 38.74
CA THR A 98 -1.33 -20.95 38.75
C THR A 98 -1.27 -21.89 37.54
N ILE A 99 -0.08 -22.06 36.96
CA ILE A 99 0.18 -23.08 35.92
C ILE A 99 -0.44 -24.42 36.28
N MET A 100 -0.51 -24.76 37.57
CA MET A 100 -1.17 -25.97 38.08
C MET A 100 -2.68 -25.93 37.92
N ASN A 101 -3.33 -24.79 38.01
CA ASN A 101 -4.78 -24.66 37.74
C ASN A 101 -5.10 -24.76 36.26
N LEU A 102 -4.27 -24.17 35.40
CA LEU A 102 -4.37 -24.32 33.93
C LEU A 102 -4.15 -25.77 33.49
N LEU A 103 -3.23 -26.49 34.14
CA LEU A 103 -3.00 -27.91 33.83
C LEU A 103 -4.13 -28.84 34.38
N ARG A 104 -4.80 -28.47 35.47
CA ARG A 104 -5.91 -29.23 36.06
C ARG A 104 -7.25 -28.95 35.36
N ASN A 105 -7.44 -27.71 34.89
CA ASN A 105 -8.59 -27.29 34.12
C ASN A 105 -8.06 -26.84 32.72
N PRO A 106 -7.85 -27.79 31.81
CA PRO A 106 -7.49 -27.39 30.45
C PRO A 106 -8.57 -26.44 29.98
N VAL A 107 -8.18 -25.20 29.59
CA VAL A 107 -9.08 -24.18 29.06
C VAL A 107 -9.96 -24.88 28.05
N THR A 108 -11.22 -25.06 28.38
CA THR A 108 -12.23 -25.61 27.49
C THR A 108 -12.18 -24.73 26.25
N LYS A 109 -11.72 -25.33 25.16
CA LYS A 109 -11.62 -24.81 23.81
C LYS A 109 -12.18 -23.41 23.71
N VAL A 110 -11.31 -22.42 23.46
CA VAL A 110 -11.73 -21.17 22.86
C VAL A 110 -12.77 -21.53 21.84
N ASP A 111 -13.96 -20.97 21.96
CA ASP A 111 -15.09 -21.31 21.11
C ASP A 111 -14.73 -20.92 19.67
N THR A 112 -14.08 -21.84 18.98
CA THR A 112 -13.73 -21.77 17.57
C THR A 112 -14.97 -21.96 16.68
N SER A 113 -16.17 -21.90 17.27
CA SER A 113 -17.43 -21.97 16.55
C SER A 113 -17.75 -20.69 15.76
N CYS A 114 -16.99 -19.62 15.92
CA CYS A 114 -16.87 -18.63 14.84
C CYS A 114 -16.06 -19.27 13.70
N LYS A 115 -16.65 -20.20 13.01
CA LYS A 115 -16.28 -20.48 11.63
C LYS A 115 -16.65 -19.24 10.82
N ALA A 116 -15.83 -18.17 10.89
CA ALA A 116 -15.56 -17.38 9.71
C ALA A 116 -15.16 -18.40 8.66
N ASP A 117 -15.75 -18.31 7.47
CA ASP A 117 -15.36 -19.16 6.36
C ASP A 117 -13.84 -19.30 6.39
N GLN A 118 -13.35 -20.53 6.61
CA GLN A 118 -11.92 -20.82 6.82
C GLN A 118 -11.06 -20.46 5.59
N ASN A 119 -11.68 -19.87 4.56
CA ASN A 119 -11.09 -19.64 3.27
C ASN A 119 -10.46 -18.25 3.09
N ASP A 120 -10.79 -17.24 3.91
CA ASP A 120 -10.24 -15.88 3.75
C ASP A 120 -9.58 -15.42 5.03
N ARG A 121 -8.28 -15.72 5.21
CA ARG A 121 -7.50 -15.23 6.34
C ARG A 121 -7.00 -13.82 6.04
N PHE A 122 -7.32 -12.87 6.92
CA PHE A 122 -6.78 -11.51 6.90
C PHE A 122 -5.25 -11.52 6.91
N GLN A 123 -4.64 -10.74 6.05
CA GLN A 123 -3.19 -10.55 6.00
C GLN A 123 -2.87 -9.06 5.88
N SER A 124 -2.18 -8.53 6.88
CA SER A 124 -1.72 -7.14 6.89
C SER A 124 -0.70 -6.88 5.77
N ILE A 125 -0.73 -5.64 5.24
CA ILE A 125 0.26 -5.16 4.25
C ILE A 125 1.60 -4.76 4.87
N ILE A 126 1.68 -4.70 6.19
CA ILE A 126 2.86 -4.24 6.93
C ILE A 126 3.13 -5.15 8.12
N ASP A 127 4.40 -5.39 8.42
CA ASP A 127 4.84 -6.09 9.62
C ASP A 127 4.87 -5.18 10.86
N PHE A 128 4.92 -5.78 12.03
CA PHE A 128 4.82 -5.05 13.28
C PHE A 128 5.97 -4.06 13.53
N PRO A 129 7.26 -4.36 13.29
CA PRO A 129 8.34 -3.39 13.43
C PRO A 129 8.16 -2.13 12.57
N ASN A 130 7.75 -2.31 11.32
CA ASN A 130 7.49 -1.20 10.42
C ASN A 130 6.22 -0.43 10.81
N PHE A 131 5.21 -1.12 11.33
CA PHE A 131 4.00 -0.49 11.88
C PHE A 131 4.32 0.40 13.09
N LEU A 132 5.20 -0.04 13.99
CA LEU A 132 5.65 0.76 15.14
C LEU A 132 6.28 2.10 14.70
N LEU A 133 7.04 2.13 13.61
CA LEU A 133 7.60 3.38 13.06
C LEU A 133 6.52 4.33 12.55
N ILE A 134 5.46 3.81 11.94
CA ILE A 134 4.31 4.65 11.53
C ILE A 134 3.63 5.25 12.76
N VAL A 135 3.35 4.43 13.78
CA VAL A 135 2.74 4.90 15.03
C VAL A 135 3.62 5.94 15.71
N LEU A 136 4.94 5.71 15.75
CA LEU A 136 5.89 6.64 16.33
C LEU A 136 5.87 7.99 15.59
N LYS A 137 5.95 7.98 14.27
CA LYS A 137 5.90 9.21 13.46
C LYS A 137 4.60 9.96 13.69
N VAL A 138 3.45 9.29 13.64
CA VAL A 138 2.14 9.90 13.95
C VAL A 138 2.10 10.50 15.36
N THR A 139 2.66 9.82 16.36
CA THR A 139 2.70 10.29 17.74
C THR A 139 3.53 11.57 17.87
N ILE A 140 4.72 11.58 17.29
CA ILE A 140 5.65 12.72 17.39
C ILE A 140 5.11 13.94 16.62
N MET A 141 4.53 13.74 15.44
CA MET A 141 3.99 14.82 14.61
C MET A 141 2.86 15.60 15.29
N LYS A 142 2.17 15.00 16.27
CA LYS A 142 1.17 15.68 17.09
C LYS A 142 1.78 16.63 18.12
N THR A 143 3.04 16.46 18.48
CA THR A 143 3.69 17.24 19.55
C THR A 143 4.33 18.54 19.09
N GLN A 144 4.25 18.94 17.82
CA GLN A 144 4.77 20.18 17.21
C GLN A 144 6.30 20.43 17.33
N GLU A 145 7.04 19.58 18.02
CA GLU A 145 8.50 19.73 18.25
C GLU A 145 9.36 18.88 17.31
N PHE A 146 8.74 18.27 16.30
CA PHE A 146 9.39 17.26 15.50
C PHE A 146 9.96 17.79 14.18
N ASP A 147 11.26 17.58 13.95
CA ASP A 147 11.85 17.71 12.62
C ASP A 147 11.71 16.39 11.85
N TYR A 148 10.71 16.32 10.95
CA TYR A 148 10.42 15.16 10.12
C TYR A 148 11.53 14.81 9.12
N LYS A 149 12.46 15.74 8.86
CA LYS A 149 13.52 15.56 7.83
C LYS A 149 14.50 14.45 8.19
N ASP A 150 14.75 14.29 9.48
CA ASP A 150 15.70 13.28 9.98
C ASP A 150 15.05 11.94 10.32
N PHE A 151 13.71 11.84 10.36
CA PHE A 151 13.01 10.61 10.73
C PHE A 151 13.04 9.57 9.62
N LYS A 152 13.51 8.35 9.96
CA LYS A 152 13.66 7.25 9.01
C LYS A 152 12.61 6.15 9.23
N LEU A 153 11.78 5.94 8.24
CA LEU A 153 10.82 4.81 8.22
C LEU A 153 11.52 3.50 7.77
N ASP A 154 12.61 3.13 8.44
CA ASP A 154 13.40 1.93 8.18
C ASP A 154 13.46 1.09 9.46
N ASP A 155 13.02 -0.16 9.45
CA ASP A 155 13.04 -1.07 10.60
C ASP A 155 14.45 -1.30 11.17
N LYS A 156 15.48 -1.04 10.37
CA LYS A 156 16.88 -1.06 10.85
C LYS A 156 17.15 0.04 11.87
N GLU A 157 16.49 1.17 11.73
CA GLU A 157 16.63 2.37 12.57
C GLU A 157 15.61 2.39 13.74
N LEU A 158 14.75 1.36 13.87
CA LEU A 158 13.67 1.31 14.87
C LEU A 158 14.12 1.72 16.28
N LEU A 159 15.21 1.14 16.77
CA LEU A 159 15.72 1.44 18.12
C LEU A 159 16.27 2.86 18.23
N ILE A 160 16.86 3.39 17.19
CA ILE A 160 17.43 4.74 17.14
C ILE A 160 16.30 5.76 17.17
N GLU A 161 15.25 5.58 16.36
CA GLU A 161 14.12 6.50 16.33
C GLU A 161 13.37 6.55 17.66
N PHE A 162 13.18 5.41 18.35
CA PHE A 162 12.59 5.42 19.69
C PHE A 162 13.49 6.04 20.75
N LYS A 163 14.82 5.88 20.66
CA LYS A 163 15.76 6.57 21.54
C LYS A 163 15.70 8.08 21.34
N ASN A 164 15.74 8.54 20.09
CA ASN A 164 15.64 9.96 19.72
C ASN A 164 14.32 10.56 20.26
N ALA A 165 13.21 9.85 20.12
CA ALA A 165 11.92 10.29 20.61
C ALA A 165 11.88 10.44 22.15
N LEU A 166 12.68 9.68 22.89
CA LEU A 166 12.75 9.74 24.34
C LEU A 166 13.87 10.65 24.86
N ASP A 167 14.82 11.01 24.00
CA ASP A 167 15.96 11.83 24.42
C ASP A 167 15.53 13.25 24.83
N GLY A 168 16.24 13.82 25.80
CA GLY A 168 15.95 15.16 26.32
C GLY A 168 14.66 15.29 27.18
N ARG A 169 13.78 14.27 27.21
CA ARG A 169 12.53 14.29 28.01
C ARG A 169 12.79 13.97 29.49
N LYS A 170 12.09 14.67 30.37
CA LYS A 170 12.07 14.35 31.81
C LYS A 170 11.32 13.02 32.07
N PRO A 171 11.52 12.34 33.24
CA PRO A 171 10.84 11.08 33.55
C PRO A 171 9.32 11.13 33.39
N GLU A 172 8.67 12.21 33.86
CA GLU A 172 7.22 12.38 33.75
C GLU A 172 6.79 12.50 32.27
N GLN A 173 7.53 13.26 31.45
CA GLN A 173 7.27 13.38 30.01
C GLN A 173 7.49 12.06 29.26
N LYS A 174 8.43 11.23 29.70
CA LYS A 174 8.62 9.88 29.14
C LYS A 174 7.47 8.96 29.48
N GLN A 175 6.91 9.08 30.68
CA GLN A 175 5.71 8.34 31.09
C GLN A 175 4.50 8.75 30.26
N ASP A 176 4.25 10.05 30.08
CA ASP A 176 3.16 10.57 29.28
C ASP A 176 3.32 10.14 27.80
N PHE A 177 4.53 10.24 27.26
CA PHE A 177 4.82 9.74 25.92
C PHE A 177 4.54 8.24 25.75
N ALA A 178 4.93 7.41 26.71
CA ALA A 178 4.69 5.97 26.66
C ALA A 178 3.19 5.63 26.70
N ARG A 179 2.41 6.39 27.48
CA ARG A 179 0.94 6.28 27.54
C ARG A 179 0.28 6.71 26.22
N GLU A 180 0.69 7.87 25.71
CA GLU A 180 0.18 8.39 24.43
C GLU A 180 0.54 7.44 23.28
N PHE A 181 1.77 6.95 23.24
CA PHE A 181 2.19 5.96 22.25
C PHE A 181 1.34 4.69 22.31
N ALA A 182 1.08 4.15 23.53
CA ALA A 182 0.24 2.97 23.71
C ALA A 182 -1.20 3.17 23.20
N PHE A 183 -1.79 4.33 23.48
CA PHE A 183 -3.10 4.70 22.97
C PHE A 183 -3.09 4.81 21.44
N ASN A 184 -2.10 5.53 20.90
CA ASN A 184 -1.93 5.70 19.46
C ASN A 184 -1.67 4.35 18.76
N LEU A 185 -0.94 3.44 19.38
CA LEU A 185 -0.69 2.09 18.87
C LEU A 185 -2.01 1.33 18.66
N LEU A 186 -2.88 1.30 19.66
CA LEU A 186 -4.17 0.62 19.56
C LEU A 186 -5.10 1.28 18.55
N LYS A 187 -5.20 2.61 18.59
CA LYS A 187 -6.05 3.36 17.65
C LYS A 187 -5.57 3.26 16.20
N THR A 188 -4.27 3.40 15.97
CA THR A 188 -3.69 3.27 14.61
C THR A 188 -3.87 1.84 14.09
N ARG A 189 -3.75 0.82 14.95
CA ARG A 189 -4.00 -0.56 14.57
C ARG A 189 -5.45 -0.78 14.16
N TYR A 190 -6.42 -0.23 14.91
CA TYR A 190 -7.82 -0.25 14.53
C TYR A 190 -8.06 0.43 13.17
N LEU A 191 -7.45 1.59 12.95
CA LEU A 191 -7.59 2.34 11.69
C LEU A 191 -6.95 1.59 10.50
N LEU A 192 -5.77 1.00 10.70
CA LEU A 192 -5.09 0.19 9.68
C LEU A 192 -5.96 -0.98 9.23
N ASP A 193 -6.47 -1.75 10.17
CA ASP A 193 -7.24 -2.97 9.89
C ASP A 193 -8.56 -2.68 9.16
N ASN A 194 -9.19 -1.54 9.45
CA ASN A 194 -10.56 -1.26 9.00
C ASN A 194 -10.64 -0.25 7.84
N TYR A 195 -9.58 0.52 7.57
CA TYR A 195 -9.62 1.62 6.58
C TYR A 195 -8.50 1.55 5.53
N VAL A 196 -7.62 0.57 5.60
CA VAL A 196 -6.57 0.36 4.61
C VAL A 196 -6.75 -1.00 3.94
N VAL A 197 -6.27 -1.12 2.72
CA VAL A 197 -6.33 -2.39 1.98
C VAL A 197 -5.49 -3.47 2.65
N HIS A 198 -5.97 -4.69 2.56
CA HIS A 198 -5.29 -5.89 3.04
C HIS A 198 -5.46 -7.03 2.02
N HIS A 199 -4.73 -8.12 2.23
CA HIS A 199 -4.91 -9.34 1.46
C HIS A 199 -5.72 -10.36 2.25
N THR A 200 -6.27 -11.31 1.51
CA THR A 200 -6.83 -12.53 2.09
C THR A 200 -6.09 -13.73 1.52
N LEU A 201 -5.68 -14.65 2.39
CA LEU A 201 -5.13 -15.94 1.96
C LEU A 201 -6.29 -16.91 1.82
N SER A 202 -6.59 -17.31 0.59
CA SER A 202 -7.49 -18.45 0.32
C SER A 202 -6.67 -19.71 0.13
N ASP A 203 -7.12 -20.83 0.72
CA ASP A 203 -6.46 -22.14 0.58
C ASP A 203 -6.45 -22.65 -0.88
N LYS A 204 -7.19 -22.00 -1.78
CA LYS A 204 -7.30 -22.36 -3.21
C LYS A 204 -6.39 -21.55 -4.13
N GLU A 205 -5.82 -20.44 -3.65
CA GLU A 205 -5.06 -19.51 -4.46
C GLU A 205 -3.62 -19.41 -3.99
N LEU A 206 -2.84 -20.46 -4.24
CA LEU A 206 -1.37 -20.47 -4.05
C LEU A 206 -0.63 -19.55 -5.04
N SER A 207 -1.33 -18.90 -5.97
CA SER A 207 -0.72 -18.06 -7.01
C SER A 207 -0.22 -16.69 -6.55
N GLY A 208 -0.36 -16.31 -5.29
CA GLY A 208 0.30 -15.15 -4.71
C GLY A 208 -0.22 -13.77 -5.10
N ASP A 209 -1.12 -13.64 -6.07
CA ASP A 209 -1.65 -12.37 -6.58
C ASP A 209 -3.16 -12.26 -6.38
N ASN A 210 -3.58 -12.20 -5.13
CA ASN A 210 -4.98 -12.08 -4.77
C ASN A 210 -5.45 -10.62 -4.83
N PRO A 211 -6.72 -10.37 -5.21
CA PRO A 211 -7.31 -9.04 -5.20
C PRO A 211 -7.24 -8.40 -3.81
N TRP A 212 -7.05 -7.09 -3.79
CA TRP A 212 -7.06 -6.30 -2.59
C TRP A 212 -8.47 -6.22 -1.99
N LYS A 213 -8.54 -6.23 -0.66
CA LYS A 213 -9.78 -6.02 0.10
C LYS A 213 -9.67 -4.73 0.91
N LEU A 214 -10.77 -4.00 0.99
CA LEU A 214 -10.93 -2.85 1.88
C LEU A 214 -12.21 -3.08 2.68
N GLN A 215 -12.06 -3.59 3.88
CA GLN A 215 -13.17 -4.07 4.69
C GLN A 215 -12.95 -3.66 6.15
N TYR A 216 -14.03 -3.38 6.86
CA TYR A 216 -14.01 -3.22 8.30
C TYR A 216 -14.68 -4.42 8.98
N TYR A 217 -14.23 -4.72 10.20
CA TYR A 217 -14.77 -5.82 10.99
C TYR A 217 -15.95 -5.33 11.82
N LYS A 218 -17.10 -6.02 11.71
CA LYS A 218 -18.28 -5.73 12.53
C LYS A 218 -18.80 -6.98 13.20
N GLN A 219 -19.61 -6.77 14.25
CA GLN A 219 -20.31 -7.83 14.95
C GLN A 219 -21.82 -7.57 14.93
N GLU A 220 -22.58 -8.59 14.54
CA GLU A 220 -24.04 -8.63 14.64
C GLU A 220 -24.48 -9.97 15.24
N ASN A 221 -25.43 -9.96 16.16
CA ASN A 221 -25.96 -11.17 16.77
C ASN A 221 -24.86 -12.14 17.29
N ARG A 222 -23.81 -11.59 17.91
CA ARG A 222 -22.62 -12.30 18.42
C ARG A 222 -21.73 -12.95 17.33
N LYS A 223 -22.01 -12.69 16.05
CA LYS A 223 -21.13 -13.14 14.94
C LYS A 223 -20.38 -11.96 14.40
N GLY A 224 -19.05 -12.08 14.34
CA GLY A 224 -18.18 -11.07 13.74
C GLY A 224 -17.81 -11.47 12.32
N TYR A 225 -17.80 -10.49 11.39
CA TYR A 225 -17.43 -10.69 9.99
C TYR A 225 -16.97 -9.40 9.32
N PRO A 226 -16.09 -9.49 8.30
CA PRO A 226 -15.66 -8.33 7.53
C PRO A 226 -16.74 -7.91 6.53
N VAL A 227 -16.87 -6.60 6.31
CA VAL A 227 -17.78 -5.98 5.33
C VAL A 227 -17.07 -4.86 4.59
N ASN A 228 -17.45 -4.62 3.33
CA ASN A 228 -16.90 -3.53 2.55
C ASN A 228 -17.06 -2.19 3.27
N LEU A 229 -16.06 -1.33 3.16
CA LEU A 229 -16.02 -0.03 3.84
C LEU A 229 -17.11 0.91 3.33
N SER A 230 -17.38 0.93 2.02
CA SER A 230 -18.49 1.65 1.42
C SER A 230 -19.56 0.70 0.89
N THR A 231 -20.82 1.14 0.94
CA THR A 231 -21.98 0.48 0.32
C THR A 231 -22.16 0.91 -1.14
N ASP A 232 -21.52 1.99 -1.58
CA ASP A 232 -21.43 2.37 -2.99
C ASP A 232 -20.28 1.63 -3.66
N ASP A 233 -20.60 0.80 -4.64
CA ASP A 233 -19.60 -0.07 -5.30
C ASP A 233 -18.53 0.73 -6.06
N LYS A 234 -18.88 1.91 -6.60
CA LYS A 234 -17.91 2.75 -7.30
C LYS A 234 -16.93 3.40 -6.32
N GLU A 235 -17.46 3.96 -5.23
CA GLU A 235 -16.67 4.56 -4.16
C GLU A 235 -15.74 3.51 -3.53
N GLN A 236 -16.26 2.32 -3.23
CA GLN A 236 -15.51 1.20 -2.68
C GLN A 236 -14.33 0.79 -3.58
N GLU A 237 -14.59 0.58 -4.85
CA GLU A 237 -13.59 0.15 -5.83
C GLU A 237 -12.55 1.24 -6.08
N GLU A 238 -12.94 2.51 -6.15
CA GLU A 238 -12.00 3.61 -6.32
C GLU A 238 -11.06 3.77 -5.11
N MET A 239 -11.57 3.62 -3.88
CA MET A 239 -10.71 3.59 -2.68
C MET A 239 -9.74 2.41 -2.70
N VAL A 240 -10.20 1.22 -3.10
CA VAL A 240 -9.31 0.05 -3.25
C VAL A 240 -8.22 0.33 -4.27
N HIS A 241 -8.55 0.93 -5.41
CA HIS A 241 -7.55 1.25 -6.44
C HIS A 241 -6.54 2.28 -5.96
N LEU A 242 -6.95 3.34 -5.30
CA LEU A 242 -6.04 4.37 -4.79
C LEU A 242 -5.06 3.79 -3.76
N LEU A 243 -5.57 3.06 -2.77
CA LEU A 243 -4.74 2.47 -1.72
C LEU A 243 -3.79 1.40 -2.28
N SER A 244 -4.29 0.51 -3.15
CA SER A 244 -3.46 -0.52 -3.76
C SER A 244 -2.46 0.03 -4.77
N MET A 245 -2.79 1.12 -5.47
CA MET A 245 -1.85 1.85 -6.32
C MET A 245 -0.63 2.32 -5.51
N PHE A 246 -0.85 2.93 -4.35
CA PHE A 246 0.24 3.34 -3.47
C PHE A 246 1.08 2.15 -2.99
N GLU A 247 0.41 1.03 -2.64
CA GLU A 247 1.10 -0.18 -2.17
C GLU A 247 2.03 -0.80 -3.22
N VAL A 248 1.62 -0.84 -4.49
CA VAL A 248 2.43 -1.43 -5.55
C VAL A 248 3.43 -0.44 -6.17
N ALA A 249 3.14 0.87 -6.11
CA ALA A 249 3.95 1.89 -6.75
C ALA A 249 5.23 2.22 -5.99
N PHE A 250 5.23 2.05 -4.68
CA PHE A 250 6.33 2.47 -3.82
C PHE A 250 7.21 1.31 -3.36
N THR A 251 8.50 1.60 -3.18
CA THR A 251 9.40 0.70 -2.47
C THR A 251 8.92 0.52 -1.02
N PRO A 252 9.32 -0.57 -0.32
CA PRO A 252 8.94 -0.76 1.08
C PRO A 252 9.21 0.42 2.01
N LYS A 253 10.24 1.22 1.72
CA LYS A 253 10.54 2.45 2.50
C LYS A 253 9.62 3.61 2.16
N GLN A 254 9.33 3.83 0.87
CA GLN A 254 8.49 4.94 0.40
C GLN A 254 7.00 4.73 0.70
N ARG A 255 6.47 3.50 0.58
CA ARG A 255 5.05 3.21 0.82
C ARG A 255 4.59 3.52 2.25
N LYS A 256 5.49 3.47 3.22
CA LYS A 256 5.17 3.81 4.60
C LYS A 256 4.76 5.27 4.77
N ASN A 257 5.28 6.17 3.95
CA ASN A 257 4.92 7.59 4.02
C ASN A 257 3.43 7.82 3.74
N TYR A 258 2.85 7.22 2.69
CA TYR A 258 1.43 7.41 2.44
C TYR A 258 0.57 6.85 3.58
N LEU A 259 1.00 5.75 4.24
CA LEU A 259 0.32 5.21 5.41
C LEU A 259 0.33 6.19 6.59
N VAL A 260 1.45 6.87 6.86
CA VAL A 260 1.53 7.89 7.91
C VAL A 260 0.46 8.96 7.68
N TYR A 261 0.37 9.53 6.49
CA TYR A 261 -0.60 10.59 6.19
C TYR A 261 -2.04 10.08 6.17
N THR A 262 -2.24 8.85 5.71
CA THR A 262 -3.55 8.19 5.80
C THR A 262 -3.96 8.01 7.25
N MET A 263 -3.06 7.58 8.14
CA MET A 263 -3.35 7.44 9.56
C MET A 263 -3.60 8.80 10.22
N MET A 264 -2.80 9.82 9.92
CA MET A 264 -3.02 11.18 10.44
C MET A 264 -4.41 11.70 10.08
N TYR A 265 -4.81 11.57 8.82
CA TYR A 265 -6.15 11.96 8.39
C TYR A 265 -7.26 11.17 9.13
N LEU A 266 -7.13 9.85 9.16
CA LEU A 266 -8.12 8.96 9.77
C LEU A 266 -8.23 9.15 11.28
N PHE A 267 -7.15 9.52 11.95
CA PHE A 267 -7.16 9.72 13.39
C PHE A 267 -8.26 10.67 13.84
N GLU A 268 -8.58 11.68 13.03
CA GLU A 268 -9.59 12.69 13.33
C GLU A 268 -10.86 12.52 12.49
N ASN A 269 -10.76 11.87 11.33
CA ASN A 269 -11.82 11.88 10.32
C ASN A 269 -12.43 10.50 10.01
N TYR A 270 -12.04 9.41 10.70
CA TYR A 270 -12.52 8.06 10.35
C TYR A 270 -14.05 7.90 10.48
N LYS A 271 -14.71 8.71 11.33
CA LYS A 271 -16.18 8.78 11.48
C LYS A 271 -16.85 9.62 10.39
N ALA A 272 -16.09 10.34 9.57
CA ALA A 272 -16.64 11.12 8.48
C ALA A 272 -17.20 10.21 7.36
N SER A 273 -17.97 10.82 6.44
CA SER A 273 -18.50 10.07 5.29
C SER A 273 -17.39 9.47 4.43
N LYS A 274 -17.66 8.34 3.79
CA LYS A 274 -16.66 7.64 2.95
C LYS A 274 -16.25 8.46 1.73
N ASP A 275 -17.17 9.28 1.21
CA ASP A 275 -16.88 10.30 0.19
C ASP A 275 -15.75 11.26 0.59
N LYS A 276 -15.70 11.71 1.85
CA LYS A 276 -14.59 12.55 2.35
C LYS A 276 -13.28 11.79 2.38
N TYR A 277 -13.32 10.52 2.77
CA TYR A 277 -12.12 9.69 2.75
C TYR A 277 -11.63 9.42 1.32
N LEU A 278 -12.54 9.12 0.38
CA LEU A 278 -12.20 9.00 -1.03
C LEU A 278 -11.57 10.28 -1.58
N LYS A 279 -12.15 11.45 -1.30
CA LYS A 279 -11.59 12.75 -1.70
C LYS A 279 -10.18 12.98 -1.12
N PHE A 280 -9.97 12.59 0.14
CA PHE A 280 -8.65 12.62 0.74
C PHE A 280 -7.64 11.78 -0.04
N LEU A 281 -7.98 10.52 -0.36
CA LEU A 281 -7.09 9.62 -1.11
C LEU A 281 -6.79 10.14 -2.52
N GLN A 282 -7.80 10.69 -3.21
CA GLN A 282 -7.62 11.33 -4.53
C GLN A 282 -6.64 12.51 -4.44
N ARG A 283 -6.81 13.39 -3.45
CA ARG A 283 -5.91 14.53 -3.23
C ARG A 283 -4.51 14.09 -2.85
N LEU A 284 -4.37 13.05 -2.06
CA LEU A 284 -3.08 12.47 -1.71
C LEU A 284 -2.31 12.01 -2.96
N ALA A 285 -3.00 11.34 -3.89
CA ALA A 285 -2.43 10.92 -5.15
C ALA A 285 -2.07 12.11 -6.06
N ASP A 286 -2.96 13.10 -6.17
CA ASP A 286 -2.71 14.33 -6.92
C ASP A 286 -1.53 15.12 -6.34
N LYS A 287 -1.43 15.28 -5.01
CA LYS A 287 -0.30 15.95 -4.34
C LYS A 287 1.02 15.25 -4.65
N TYR A 288 1.07 13.92 -4.60
CA TYR A 288 2.28 13.20 -4.99
C TYR A 288 2.65 13.44 -6.46
N PHE A 289 1.67 13.37 -7.37
CA PHE A 289 1.94 13.58 -8.79
C PHE A 289 2.39 15.00 -9.10
N TYR A 290 1.65 16.02 -8.67
CA TYR A 290 1.91 17.41 -9.04
C TYR A 290 2.98 18.11 -8.19
N HIS A 291 3.06 17.80 -6.89
CA HIS A 291 3.95 18.53 -5.97
C HIS A 291 5.23 17.78 -5.60
N VAL A 292 5.28 16.46 -5.87
CA VAL A 292 6.50 15.67 -5.68
C VAL A 292 7.12 15.33 -7.03
N TYR A 293 6.39 14.60 -7.90
CA TYR A 293 6.96 14.16 -9.18
C TYR A 293 7.13 15.30 -10.19
N LEU A 294 6.13 16.17 -10.37
CA LEU A 294 6.19 17.32 -11.27
C LEU A 294 6.78 18.59 -10.62
N ASN A 295 7.60 18.42 -9.59
CA ASN A 295 8.32 19.51 -8.93
C ASN A 295 9.83 19.22 -8.95
N ALA A 296 10.57 19.95 -9.80
CA ALA A 296 12.02 19.74 -9.96
C ALA A 296 12.79 19.88 -8.63
N ASP A 297 12.35 20.78 -7.73
CA ASP A 297 12.98 20.99 -6.42
C ASP A 297 12.82 19.77 -5.49
N SER A 298 11.80 18.96 -5.70
CA SER A 298 11.54 17.74 -4.95
C SER A 298 12.32 16.53 -5.47
N LEU A 299 13.01 16.65 -6.61
CA LEU A 299 13.73 15.56 -7.24
C LEU A 299 15.24 15.63 -6.95
N SER A 300 15.86 14.45 -6.97
CA SER A 300 17.32 14.28 -6.95
C SER A 300 17.91 14.52 -8.35
N GLU A 301 19.25 14.51 -8.45
CA GLU A 301 19.95 14.58 -9.75
C GLU A 301 19.55 13.45 -10.74
N ARG A 302 18.99 12.35 -10.25
CA ARG A 302 18.48 11.24 -11.07
C ARG A 302 16.99 11.35 -11.40
N ASN A 303 16.37 12.50 -11.16
CA ASN A 303 14.93 12.73 -11.32
C ASN A 303 14.03 11.78 -10.50
N LEU A 304 14.56 11.26 -9.39
CA LEU A 304 13.78 10.49 -8.41
C LEU A 304 13.39 11.38 -7.23
N PRO A 305 12.19 11.20 -6.65
CA PRO A 305 11.79 11.95 -5.47
C PRO A 305 12.79 11.81 -4.31
N LYS A 306 13.15 12.94 -3.69
CA LYS A 306 13.97 12.95 -2.48
C LYS A 306 13.24 12.22 -1.34
N PRO A 307 13.96 11.66 -0.36
CA PRO A 307 13.35 10.87 0.72
C PRO A 307 12.25 11.60 1.50
N ASN A 308 12.39 12.90 1.73
CA ASN A 308 11.46 13.75 2.45
C ASN A 308 10.52 14.59 1.56
N ALA A 309 10.59 14.41 0.23
CA ALA A 309 9.79 15.21 -0.71
C ALA A 309 8.29 15.11 -0.47
N PHE A 310 7.81 13.94 -0.03
CA PHE A 310 6.40 13.75 0.28
C PHE A 310 5.99 14.45 1.57
N ASP A 311 6.87 14.44 2.58
CA ASP A 311 6.66 15.18 3.82
C ASP A 311 6.59 16.70 3.53
N GLU A 312 7.51 17.24 2.73
CA GLU A 312 7.55 18.64 2.33
C GLU A 312 6.32 19.07 1.53
N ALA A 313 5.77 18.18 0.71
CA ALA A 313 4.59 18.46 -0.11
C ALA A 313 3.28 18.45 0.69
N LEU A 314 3.22 17.71 1.81
CA LEU A 314 1.98 17.45 2.56
C LEU A 314 1.90 18.20 3.89
N LEU A 315 3.02 18.69 4.41
CA LEU A 315 3.06 19.30 5.74
C LEU A 315 3.32 20.80 5.63
N GLU A 316 2.39 21.59 6.15
CA GLU A 316 2.59 23.00 6.42
C GLU A 316 2.72 23.21 7.93
N ASN A 317 3.91 23.66 8.39
CA ASN A 317 4.19 23.87 9.82
C ASN A 317 3.89 22.63 10.70
N GLY A 318 4.14 21.40 10.16
CA GLY A 318 3.87 20.14 10.86
C GLY A 318 2.40 19.69 10.85
N THR A 319 1.53 20.47 10.24
CA THR A 319 0.09 20.11 10.09
C THR A 319 -0.15 19.58 8.68
N LEU A 320 -0.98 18.55 8.58
CA LEU A 320 -1.34 17.94 7.30
C LEU A 320 -2.15 18.93 6.46
N ASP A 321 -1.54 19.48 5.40
CA ASP A 321 -2.19 20.32 4.41
C ASP A 321 -2.49 19.52 3.13
N ILE A 322 -3.74 19.14 2.98
CA ILE A 322 -4.26 18.50 1.77
C ILE A 322 -5.24 19.44 1.04
N LEU A 323 -5.47 20.62 1.61
CA LEU A 323 -6.39 21.60 1.06
C LEU A 323 -5.71 22.29 -0.12
N ASP A 324 -6.22 22.17 -1.25
CA ASP A 324 -5.91 22.77 -2.55
C ASP A 324 -4.69 22.23 -3.29
N THR A 325 -5.02 21.51 -4.34
CA THR A 325 -4.18 21.53 -5.53
C THR A 325 -4.28 22.95 -6.08
N ASP A 326 -3.31 23.79 -5.74
CA ASP A 326 -3.21 25.10 -6.34
C ASP A 326 -3.35 24.98 -7.84
N SER A 327 -4.33 25.69 -8.39
CA SER A 327 -4.43 26.04 -9.81
C SER A 327 -3.28 26.96 -10.16
N ASN A 328 -2.05 26.45 -10.06
CA ASN A 328 -0.91 27.16 -10.58
C ASN A 328 -1.00 27.11 -12.11
N ASP A 329 -0.86 28.26 -12.76
CA ASP A 329 -0.70 28.42 -14.22
C ASP A 329 0.59 27.78 -14.75
N ARG A 330 0.97 26.61 -14.19
CA ARG A 330 2.15 25.86 -14.65
C ARG A 330 1.77 24.98 -15.82
N ASP A 331 2.54 25.04 -16.88
CA ASP A 331 2.46 24.07 -17.97
C ASP A 331 3.09 22.74 -17.51
N TYR A 332 2.28 21.94 -16.80
CA TYR A 332 2.70 20.63 -16.30
C TYR A 332 3.11 19.65 -17.40
N ARG A 333 2.68 19.87 -18.64
CA ARG A 333 3.09 19.05 -19.77
C ARG A 333 4.55 19.29 -20.12
N THR A 334 4.95 20.55 -20.27
CA THR A 334 6.35 20.91 -20.49
C THR A 334 7.21 20.48 -19.31
N VAL A 335 6.72 20.61 -18.05
CA VAL A 335 7.42 20.11 -16.86
C VAL A 335 7.60 18.59 -16.92
N PHE A 336 6.56 17.83 -17.26
CA PHE A 336 6.67 16.38 -17.41
C PHE A 336 7.71 15.99 -18.46
N GLU A 337 7.68 16.60 -19.62
CA GLU A 337 8.64 16.34 -20.70
C GLU A 337 10.08 16.71 -20.33
N SER A 338 10.28 17.73 -19.48
CA SER A 338 11.61 18.11 -18.99
C SER A 338 12.17 17.16 -17.91
N ILE A 339 11.29 16.57 -17.07
CA ILE A 339 11.65 15.65 -16.00
C ILE A 339 11.81 14.23 -16.54
N TYR A 340 10.88 13.82 -17.41
CA TYR A 340 10.89 12.52 -18.04
C TYR A 340 12.01 12.48 -19.09
N GLN A 341 13.23 12.17 -18.65
CA GLN A 341 14.35 12.03 -19.58
C GLN A 341 14.38 10.63 -20.19
N PRO A 342 14.37 10.52 -21.52
CA PRO A 342 14.53 9.24 -22.21
C PRO A 342 15.87 8.60 -21.80
N GLY A 343 15.85 7.30 -21.51
CA GLY A 343 17.07 6.55 -21.18
C GLY A 343 17.37 6.44 -19.68
N SER A 344 16.68 7.16 -18.80
CA SER A 344 16.80 6.87 -17.37
C SER A 344 16.00 5.61 -17.02
N ALA A 345 16.68 4.57 -16.58
CA ALA A 345 16.06 3.35 -16.02
C ALA A 345 15.24 3.64 -14.75
N ASP A 346 15.24 4.87 -14.29
CA ASP A 346 14.79 5.31 -12.98
C ASP A 346 13.45 6.06 -13.01
N VAL A 347 12.54 5.74 -13.95
CA VAL A 347 11.19 6.33 -13.94
C VAL A 347 10.40 5.75 -12.77
N PRO A 348 9.83 6.60 -11.89
CA PRO A 348 9.05 6.10 -10.75
C PRO A 348 7.85 5.27 -11.21
N LEU A 349 7.71 4.06 -10.70
CA LEU A 349 6.56 3.18 -11.00
C LEU A 349 5.22 3.86 -10.68
N PHE A 350 5.23 4.81 -9.77
CA PHE A 350 4.04 5.60 -9.42
C PHE A 350 3.40 6.24 -10.66
N VAL A 351 4.18 6.82 -11.56
CA VAL A 351 3.66 7.53 -12.74
C VAL A 351 2.85 6.58 -13.64
N PHE A 352 3.34 5.36 -13.84
CA PHE A 352 2.65 4.36 -14.65
C PHE A 352 1.40 3.83 -13.95
N ASN A 353 1.48 3.56 -12.64
CA ASN A 353 0.32 3.11 -11.87
C ASN A 353 -0.73 4.23 -11.74
N TYR A 354 -0.31 5.48 -11.57
CA TYR A 354 -1.20 6.64 -11.59
C TYR A 354 -1.88 6.81 -12.97
N THR A 355 -1.16 6.53 -14.06
CA THR A 355 -1.74 6.53 -15.41
C THR A 355 -2.83 5.47 -15.54
N ASP A 356 -2.57 4.25 -15.10
CA ASP A 356 -3.57 3.18 -15.10
C ASP A 356 -4.78 3.51 -14.23
N TYR A 357 -4.57 4.10 -13.04
CA TYR A 357 -5.66 4.60 -12.20
C TYR A 357 -6.50 5.67 -12.93
N MET A 358 -5.88 6.64 -13.57
CA MET A 358 -6.59 7.71 -14.28
C MET A 358 -7.36 7.18 -15.49
N ILE A 359 -6.83 6.20 -16.21
CA ILE A 359 -7.54 5.49 -17.30
C ILE A 359 -8.77 4.77 -16.71
N TRP A 360 -8.58 3.99 -15.65
CA TRP A 360 -9.68 3.29 -14.97
C TRP A 360 -10.73 4.28 -14.45
N LYS A 361 -10.31 5.40 -13.86
CA LYS A 361 -11.21 6.44 -13.37
C LYS A 361 -12.06 7.04 -14.50
N LYS A 362 -11.47 7.32 -15.65
CA LYS A 362 -12.22 7.78 -16.85
C LYS A 362 -13.27 6.76 -17.26
N TYR A 363 -12.92 5.47 -17.29
CA TYR A 363 -13.88 4.40 -17.53
C TYR A 363 -15.01 4.39 -16.47
N ALA A 364 -14.67 4.46 -15.19
CA ALA A 364 -15.63 4.42 -14.10
C ALA A 364 -16.59 5.64 -14.12
N ASP A 365 -16.11 6.81 -14.49
CA ASP A 365 -16.90 8.04 -14.56
C ASP A 365 -17.83 8.09 -15.78
N THR A 366 -17.43 7.47 -16.91
CA THR A 366 -18.15 7.60 -18.18
C THR A 366 -19.01 6.40 -18.54
N LEU A 367 -18.52 5.18 -18.31
CA LEU A 367 -19.12 3.95 -18.83
C LEU A 367 -19.67 2.98 -17.78
N ARG A 368 -19.13 3.01 -16.54
CA ARG A 368 -19.56 2.09 -15.50
C ARG A 368 -21.04 2.30 -15.13
N GLY A 369 -21.78 1.20 -15.06
CA GLY A 369 -23.22 1.22 -14.69
C GLY A 369 -24.16 1.84 -15.74
N ARG A 370 -23.63 2.32 -16.88
CA ARG A 370 -24.42 2.82 -18.01
C ARG A 370 -24.60 1.72 -19.05
N ASN A 371 -25.64 1.85 -19.86
CA ASN A 371 -25.85 0.93 -20.99
C ASN A 371 -24.80 1.25 -22.10
N SER A 372 -23.56 0.85 -21.86
CA SER A 372 -22.41 1.14 -22.73
C SER A 372 -22.35 0.14 -23.89
N LYS A 373 -23.42 0.12 -24.71
CA LYS A 373 -23.45 -0.70 -25.92
C LYS A 373 -22.34 -0.26 -26.89
N LYS A 374 -21.79 -1.24 -27.60
CA LYS A 374 -20.84 -0.99 -28.68
C LYS A 374 -21.45 -0.01 -29.70
N GLY A 375 -20.71 1.06 -30.03
CA GLY A 375 -21.18 2.14 -30.90
C GLY A 375 -21.99 3.25 -30.22
N SER A 376 -22.20 3.22 -28.90
CA SER A 376 -22.81 4.36 -28.17
C SER A 376 -21.86 5.57 -28.21
N LYS A 377 -22.44 6.77 -28.11
CA LYS A 377 -21.66 8.02 -28.13
C LYS A 377 -20.61 8.08 -27.02
N GLU A 378 -21.01 7.76 -25.80
CA GLU A 378 -20.13 7.78 -24.63
C GLU A 378 -18.97 6.79 -24.75
N ARG A 379 -19.25 5.59 -25.32
CA ARG A 379 -18.24 4.57 -25.54
C ARG A 379 -17.26 4.99 -26.64
N ASN A 380 -17.75 5.58 -27.73
CA ASN A 380 -16.90 6.11 -28.79
C ASN A 380 -16.00 7.24 -28.30
N GLU A 381 -16.56 8.20 -27.53
CA GLU A 381 -15.80 9.31 -26.94
C GLU A 381 -14.71 8.80 -25.98
N PHE A 382 -15.02 7.76 -25.19
CA PHE A 382 -14.03 7.15 -24.28
C PHE A 382 -12.86 6.53 -25.05
N PHE A 383 -13.10 5.74 -26.09
CA PHE A 383 -12.03 5.12 -26.87
C PHE A 383 -11.28 6.14 -27.74
N GLU A 384 -11.94 7.18 -28.21
CA GLU A 384 -11.29 8.33 -28.86
C GLU A 384 -10.31 9.04 -27.92
N LEU A 385 -10.70 9.23 -26.65
CA LEU A 385 -9.81 9.78 -25.62
C LEU A 385 -8.58 8.89 -25.43
N LEU A 386 -8.73 7.56 -25.41
CA LEU A 386 -7.63 6.59 -25.30
C LEU A 386 -6.76 6.53 -26.59
N GLY A 387 -7.29 6.98 -27.73
CA GLY A 387 -6.61 6.98 -29.02
C GLY A 387 -6.54 5.61 -29.70
N CYS A 388 -7.47 4.73 -29.43
CA CYS A 388 -7.60 3.41 -30.05
C CYS A 388 -9.05 3.09 -30.42
N SER A 389 -9.26 2.03 -31.21
CA SER A 389 -10.60 1.52 -31.49
C SER A 389 -11.23 0.81 -30.28
N ASP A 390 -12.54 0.61 -30.36
CA ASP A 390 -13.34 -0.03 -29.31
C ASP A 390 -12.94 -1.51 -29.10
N PHE A 391 -12.64 -1.87 -27.85
CA PHE A 391 -12.40 -3.26 -27.43
C PHE A 391 -13.21 -3.62 -26.18
N GLU A 392 -13.13 -4.88 -25.73
CA GLU A 392 -13.97 -5.37 -24.63
C GLU A 392 -13.69 -4.65 -23.31
N LEU A 393 -14.77 -4.20 -22.64
CA LEU A 393 -14.70 -3.45 -21.39
C LEU A 393 -14.38 -4.31 -20.16
N ASP A 394 -14.32 -5.63 -20.32
CA ASP A 394 -14.09 -6.55 -19.20
C ASP A 394 -12.73 -6.35 -18.55
N SER A 395 -11.73 -5.94 -19.34
CA SER A 395 -10.40 -5.59 -18.79
C SER A 395 -10.44 -4.40 -17.83
N PHE A 396 -11.32 -3.41 -18.08
CA PHE A 396 -11.50 -2.28 -17.17
C PHE A 396 -12.33 -2.65 -15.94
N LYS A 397 -13.32 -3.55 -16.09
CA LYS A 397 -14.16 -4.04 -14.99
C LYS A 397 -13.40 -4.90 -14.01
N SER A 398 -12.49 -5.74 -14.52
CA SER A 398 -11.68 -6.67 -13.73
C SER A 398 -10.30 -6.16 -13.37
N PHE A 399 -10.00 -4.89 -13.69
CA PHE A 399 -8.71 -4.28 -13.39
C PHE A 399 -8.44 -4.24 -11.89
N TYR A 400 -7.20 -4.55 -11.50
CA TYR A 400 -6.67 -4.34 -10.18
C TYR A 400 -5.16 -4.11 -10.23
N PHE A 401 -4.61 -3.49 -9.19
CA PHE A 401 -3.17 -3.28 -9.06
C PHE A 401 -2.50 -4.55 -8.54
N SER A 402 -1.87 -5.29 -9.46
CA SER A 402 -1.20 -6.54 -9.19
C SER A 402 0.15 -6.32 -8.48
N ARG A 403 0.43 -7.13 -7.46
CA ARG A 403 1.74 -7.15 -6.77
C ARG A 403 2.86 -7.70 -7.65
N THR A 404 2.55 -8.48 -8.65
CA THR A 404 3.51 -9.09 -9.57
C THR A 404 3.83 -8.20 -10.76
N ARG A 405 2.98 -7.19 -11.04
CA ARG A 405 3.16 -6.24 -12.14
C ARG A 405 4.07 -5.07 -11.72
N LYS A 406 5.38 -5.33 -11.66
CA LYS A 406 6.39 -4.37 -11.21
C LYS A 406 7.47 -4.07 -12.24
N SER A 407 7.38 -4.66 -13.42
CA SER A 407 8.36 -4.45 -14.48
C SER A 407 7.85 -3.41 -15.48
N LEU A 408 8.74 -2.51 -15.91
CA LEU A 408 8.52 -1.66 -17.06
C LEU A 408 8.97 -2.41 -18.31
N GLU A 409 8.13 -2.43 -19.30
CA GLU A 409 8.36 -3.08 -20.59
C GLU A 409 8.37 -2.05 -21.72
N HIS A 410 9.39 -2.11 -22.58
CA HIS A 410 9.38 -1.44 -23.87
C HIS A 410 8.40 -2.19 -24.79
N PHE A 411 7.34 -1.55 -25.23
CA PHE A 411 6.42 -2.19 -26.16
C PHE A 411 7.10 -2.49 -27.50
N TYR A 412 7.82 -1.51 -28.08
CA TYR A 412 8.82 -1.77 -29.10
C TYR A 412 10.17 -2.03 -28.41
N PRO A 413 10.79 -3.21 -28.60
CA PRO A 413 11.96 -3.60 -27.82
C PRO A 413 13.22 -2.83 -28.24
N GLN A 414 14.01 -2.41 -27.25
CA GLN A 414 15.28 -1.69 -27.46
C GLN A 414 16.25 -2.46 -28.36
N ALA A 415 16.32 -3.80 -28.23
CA ALA A 415 17.19 -4.65 -29.05
C ALA A 415 16.90 -4.56 -30.57
N LYS A 416 15.74 -4.09 -30.96
CA LYS A 416 15.32 -3.95 -32.38
C LYS A 416 15.35 -2.50 -32.87
N ALA A 417 15.74 -1.54 -32.07
CA ALA A 417 15.77 -0.12 -32.42
C ALA A 417 16.63 0.21 -33.66
N GLY A 418 17.68 -0.57 -33.91
CA GLY A 418 18.58 -0.41 -35.07
C GLY A 418 18.18 -1.18 -36.32
N VAL A 419 17.08 -1.94 -36.33
CA VAL A 419 16.67 -2.80 -37.44
C VAL A 419 15.55 -2.12 -38.23
N GLY A 420 15.71 -2.00 -39.54
CA GLY A 420 14.74 -1.34 -40.44
C GLY A 420 14.88 0.19 -40.43
N LYS A 421 13.83 0.93 -40.02
CA LYS A 421 13.93 2.37 -39.76
C LYS A 421 14.48 2.54 -38.33
N PRO A 422 15.71 3.05 -38.15
CA PRO A 422 16.30 3.20 -36.83
C PRO A 422 15.50 4.21 -35.99
N LEU A 423 15.17 3.83 -34.76
CA LEU A 423 14.62 4.71 -33.74
C LEU A 423 15.74 5.32 -32.93
N SER A 424 15.65 6.60 -32.60
CA SER A 424 16.58 7.25 -31.69
C SER A 424 16.41 6.72 -30.26
N GLU A 425 17.39 6.94 -29.41
CA GLU A 425 17.31 6.59 -28.00
C GLU A 425 16.15 7.32 -27.29
N GLU A 426 15.90 8.57 -27.69
CA GLU A 426 14.78 9.38 -27.19
C GLU A 426 13.43 8.80 -27.58
N GLU A 427 13.28 8.31 -28.81
CA GLU A 427 12.05 7.71 -29.30
C GLU A 427 11.78 6.37 -28.61
N ILE A 428 12.79 5.50 -28.51
CA ILE A 428 12.62 4.16 -27.92
C ILE A 428 12.31 4.22 -26.43
N ASN A 429 12.90 5.18 -25.72
CA ASN A 429 12.74 5.34 -24.28
C ASN A 429 11.65 6.38 -23.90
N CYS A 430 10.82 6.82 -24.82
CA CYS A 430 9.74 7.77 -24.51
C CYS A 430 8.63 7.12 -23.67
N PHE A 431 7.90 7.93 -22.90
CA PHE A 431 6.77 7.47 -22.08
C PHE A 431 5.70 6.73 -22.88
N GLY A 432 5.55 7.09 -24.16
CA GLY A 432 4.64 6.42 -25.07
C GLY A 432 5.00 4.97 -25.39
N ASN A 433 6.25 4.57 -25.22
CA ASN A 433 6.72 3.21 -25.51
C ASN A 433 6.82 2.31 -24.28
N PHE A 434 6.58 2.83 -23.07
CA PHE A 434 6.65 2.04 -21.83
C PHE A 434 5.27 1.71 -21.27
N ALA A 435 5.13 0.54 -20.69
CA ALA A 435 3.99 0.17 -19.84
C ALA A 435 4.39 -0.85 -18.77
N MET A 436 3.56 -0.97 -17.75
CA MET A 436 3.76 -1.96 -16.68
C MET A 436 3.32 -3.34 -17.14
N ILE A 437 4.14 -4.35 -16.81
CA ILE A 437 3.86 -5.77 -17.09
C ILE A 437 4.29 -6.64 -15.90
N GLY A 438 3.79 -7.86 -15.84
CA GLY A 438 4.24 -8.88 -14.87
C GLY A 438 5.70 -9.26 -15.11
N ALA A 439 6.46 -9.49 -14.05
CA ALA A 439 7.90 -9.79 -14.13
C ALA A 439 8.20 -11.06 -14.94
N GLU A 440 7.39 -12.10 -14.79
CA GLU A 440 7.54 -13.36 -15.56
C GLU A 440 7.27 -13.14 -17.05
N ALA A 441 6.25 -12.37 -17.38
CA ALA A 441 5.92 -12.02 -18.76
C ALA A 441 7.04 -11.18 -19.40
N ASN A 442 7.60 -10.22 -18.66
CA ASN A 442 8.74 -9.41 -19.13
C ASN A 442 9.98 -10.28 -19.43
N SER A 443 10.31 -11.20 -18.53
CA SER A 443 11.48 -12.10 -18.72
C SER A 443 11.33 -13.00 -19.94
N SER A 444 10.10 -13.38 -20.30
CA SER A 444 9.83 -14.27 -21.44
C SER A 444 9.80 -13.55 -22.78
N GLY A 445 9.48 -12.25 -22.82
CA GLY A 445 9.16 -11.50 -24.03
C GLY A 445 10.00 -10.24 -24.26
N SER A 446 11.14 -10.06 -23.57
CA SER A 446 11.91 -8.81 -23.56
C SER A 446 12.38 -8.31 -24.94
N ASP A 447 12.58 -9.21 -25.91
CA ASP A 447 13.01 -8.89 -27.28
C ASP A 447 11.91 -9.09 -28.35
N TRP A 448 10.69 -9.41 -27.93
CA TRP A 448 9.57 -9.63 -28.84
C TRP A 448 9.13 -8.33 -29.52
N SER A 449 8.91 -8.41 -30.84
CA SER A 449 8.29 -7.28 -31.57
C SER A 449 6.86 -7.02 -31.08
N PRO A 450 6.30 -5.82 -31.31
CA PRO A 450 4.92 -5.50 -30.98
C PRO A 450 3.93 -6.54 -31.49
N LYS A 451 4.11 -7.04 -32.72
CA LYS A 451 3.27 -8.09 -33.28
C LYS A 451 3.33 -9.39 -32.48
N VAL A 452 4.52 -9.86 -32.12
CA VAL A 452 4.68 -11.09 -31.32
C VAL A 452 4.06 -10.92 -29.94
N LYS A 453 4.21 -9.74 -29.31
CA LYS A 453 3.54 -9.40 -28.06
C LYS A 453 2.02 -9.41 -28.21
N LEU A 454 1.52 -8.84 -29.30
CA LEU A 454 0.09 -8.84 -29.63
C LEU A 454 -0.43 -10.27 -29.75
N ASP A 455 0.22 -11.11 -30.58
CA ASP A 455 -0.19 -12.49 -30.82
C ASP A 455 -0.16 -13.33 -29.52
N HIS A 456 0.87 -13.14 -28.69
CA HIS A 456 1.03 -13.88 -27.44
C HIS A 456 0.05 -13.45 -26.33
N TYR A 457 -0.16 -12.14 -26.15
CA TYR A 457 -0.99 -11.61 -25.06
C TYR A 457 -2.47 -11.46 -25.45
N CYS A 458 -2.81 -11.50 -26.74
CA CYS A 458 -4.21 -11.45 -27.20
C CYS A 458 -4.90 -12.82 -27.23
N ASP A 459 -4.18 -13.90 -27.08
CA ASP A 459 -4.80 -15.22 -26.85
C ASP A 459 -5.28 -15.34 -25.39
N VAL A 460 -6.29 -14.52 -25.09
CA VAL A 460 -6.77 -14.07 -23.77
C VAL A 460 -7.37 -15.20 -22.92
N LYS A 461 -7.54 -16.39 -23.44
CA LYS A 461 -8.05 -17.52 -22.66
C LYS A 461 -7.06 -18.02 -21.60
N SER A 462 -5.77 -17.67 -21.74
CA SER A 462 -4.68 -18.14 -20.87
C SER A 462 -3.99 -17.06 -20.05
N ASN A 463 -4.19 -15.75 -20.33
CA ASN A 463 -3.46 -14.67 -19.65
C ASN A 463 -4.39 -13.80 -18.82
N PRO A 464 -4.30 -13.87 -17.48
CA PRO A 464 -5.10 -13.03 -16.60
C PRO A 464 -4.72 -11.54 -16.74
N VAL A 465 -5.67 -10.65 -16.47
CA VAL A 465 -5.50 -9.18 -16.43
C VAL A 465 -4.35 -8.74 -15.50
N SER A 466 -3.93 -9.59 -14.57
CA SER A 466 -2.76 -9.40 -13.71
C SER A 466 -1.45 -9.20 -14.46
N VAL A 467 -1.34 -9.70 -15.69
CA VAL A 467 -0.11 -9.65 -16.50
C VAL A 467 0.10 -8.29 -17.14
N ALA A 468 -0.95 -7.64 -17.64
CA ALA A 468 -0.83 -6.41 -18.43
C ALA A 468 -1.55 -5.24 -17.77
N SER A 469 -0.93 -4.05 -17.79
CA SER A 469 -1.56 -2.79 -17.38
C SER A 469 -2.61 -2.32 -18.38
N LEU A 470 -3.50 -1.41 -17.97
CA LEU A 470 -4.47 -0.80 -18.89
C LEU A 470 -3.78 -0.04 -20.02
N LYS A 471 -2.70 0.68 -19.69
CA LYS A 471 -1.87 1.36 -20.70
C LYS A 471 -1.32 0.37 -21.74
N PHE A 472 -0.83 -0.80 -21.31
CA PHE A 472 -0.32 -1.84 -22.21
C PHE A 472 -1.43 -2.40 -23.12
N LEU A 473 -2.62 -2.64 -22.58
CA LEU A 473 -3.78 -3.10 -23.38
C LEU A 473 -4.18 -2.09 -24.46
N ILE A 474 -4.14 -0.80 -24.14
CA ILE A 474 -4.40 0.27 -25.11
C ILE A 474 -3.35 0.27 -26.22
N MET A 475 -2.07 0.09 -25.88
CA MET A 475 -0.97 0.00 -26.86
C MET A 475 -1.17 -1.19 -27.80
N MET A 476 -1.54 -2.36 -27.25
CA MET A 476 -1.85 -3.54 -28.06
C MET A 476 -3.03 -3.31 -29.01
N GLN A 477 -4.11 -2.67 -28.54
CA GLN A 477 -5.26 -2.38 -29.39
C GLN A 477 -4.89 -1.37 -30.50
N LYS A 478 -4.10 -0.36 -30.18
CA LYS A 478 -3.60 0.60 -31.16
C LYS A 478 -2.72 -0.07 -32.22
N CYS A 479 -1.88 -1.01 -31.80
CA CYS A 479 -1.05 -1.80 -32.72
C CYS A 479 -1.92 -2.61 -33.68
N ARG A 480 -2.99 -3.25 -33.20
CA ARG A 480 -3.97 -3.96 -34.02
C ARG A 480 -4.67 -3.02 -35.04
N ASP A 481 -5.11 -1.84 -34.58
CA ASP A 481 -5.71 -0.84 -35.43
C ASP A 481 -4.76 -0.39 -36.56
N ASN A 482 -3.45 -0.35 -36.33
CA ASN A 482 -2.44 0.00 -37.30
C ASN A 482 -2.17 -1.15 -38.28
N GLU A 483 -2.18 -2.42 -37.84
CA GLU A 483 -2.04 -3.58 -38.71
C GLU A 483 -3.16 -3.62 -39.77
N ASP A 484 -4.40 -3.31 -39.38
CA ASP A 484 -5.54 -3.27 -40.28
C ASP A 484 -5.46 -2.11 -41.34
N LYS A 485 -4.77 -1.03 -41.00
CA LYS A 485 -4.71 0.20 -41.84
C LYS A 485 -3.44 0.33 -42.65
N ARG A 486 -2.35 -0.27 -42.25
CA ARG A 486 -1.03 -0.11 -42.85
C ARG A 486 -0.61 -1.36 -43.59
N LYS A 487 -0.14 -1.19 -44.81
CA LYS A 487 0.52 -2.28 -45.57
C LYS A 487 2.01 -2.44 -45.16
N ASP A 488 2.46 -1.70 -44.15
CA ASP A 488 3.84 -1.65 -43.72
C ASP A 488 4.05 -2.68 -42.60
N SER A 489 5.24 -3.27 -42.51
CA SER A 489 5.59 -4.32 -41.55
C SER A 489 5.78 -3.80 -40.11
N MET A 490 5.70 -2.49 -39.87
CA MET A 490 5.94 -1.86 -38.60
C MET A 490 4.61 -1.37 -38.00
N GLU A 491 4.05 -2.16 -37.07
CA GLU A 491 2.75 -1.87 -36.44
C GLU A 491 2.83 -0.81 -35.32
N TRP A 492 4.04 -0.50 -34.81
CA TRP A 492 4.29 0.48 -33.74
C TRP A 492 5.56 1.27 -34.03
N ASN A 493 5.44 2.51 -34.46
CA ASN A 493 6.54 3.37 -34.86
C ASN A 493 6.65 4.62 -33.96
N ALA A 494 7.63 5.51 -34.23
CA ALA A 494 7.88 6.73 -33.45
C ALA A 494 6.65 7.65 -33.40
N GLU A 495 5.87 7.75 -34.49
CA GLU A 495 4.65 8.57 -34.53
C GLU A 495 3.57 7.98 -33.63
N ASP A 496 3.41 6.64 -33.58
CA ASP A 496 2.48 5.97 -32.69
C ASP A 496 2.87 6.16 -31.23
N MET A 497 4.16 6.04 -30.90
CA MET A 497 4.70 6.28 -29.56
C MET A 497 4.41 7.71 -29.10
N LYS A 498 4.69 8.71 -29.96
CA LYS A 498 4.43 10.12 -29.67
C LYS A 498 2.94 10.40 -29.50
N ALA A 499 2.11 9.89 -30.41
CA ALA A 499 0.66 10.05 -30.32
C ALA A 499 0.07 9.41 -29.07
N HIS A 500 0.55 8.21 -28.69
CA HIS A 500 0.13 7.55 -27.48
C HIS A 500 0.58 8.32 -26.21
N GLN A 501 1.82 8.83 -26.19
CA GLN A 501 2.30 9.69 -25.10
C GLN A 501 1.37 10.90 -24.91
N GLN A 502 1.02 11.61 -25.98
CA GLN A 502 0.15 12.78 -25.90
C GLN A 502 -1.22 12.41 -25.31
N LYS A 503 -1.83 11.29 -25.76
CA LYS A 503 -3.11 10.81 -25.21
C LYS A 503 -3.02 10.46 -23.72
N MET A 504 -1.94 9.83 -23.29
CA MET A 504 -1.73 9.51 -21.87
C MET A 504 -1.55 10.79 -21.04
N LEU A 505 -0.79 11.76 -21.54
CA LEU A 505 -0.63 13.06 -20.87
C LEU A 505 -1.96 13.83 -20.77
N ASP A 506 -2.82 13.78 -21.80
CA ASP A 506 -4.18 14.36 -21.76
C ASP A 506 -5.07 13.73 -20.67
N ILE A 507 -4.78 12.49 -20.27
CA ILE A 507 -5.52 11.78 -19.23
C ILE A 507 -5.01 12.13 -17.85
N ILE A 508 -3.67 12.17 -17.64
CA ILE A 508 -3.07 12.32 -16.31
C ILE A 508 -2.84 13.77 -15.90
N ILE A 509 -2.69 14.69 -16.85
CA ILE A 509 -2.51 16.11 -16.56
C ILE A 509 -3.86 16.81 -16.68
N LYS A 510 -4.39 17.27 -15.56
CA LYS A 510 -5.61 18.09 -15.51
C LYS A 510 -5.30 19.46 -16.12
N ARG A 511 -6.17 19.93 -17.00
CA ARG A 511 -6.12 21.28 -17.55
C ARG A 511 -6.66 22.28 -16.54
#